data_c61cc414ad7ce727d38269adbe855e65
#
_entry.id   c61cc414ad7ce727d38269adbe855e65
#
_cell.length_a   1.000
_cell.length_b   1.000
_cell.length_c   1.000
_cell.angle_alpha   90.00
_cell.angle_beta   90.00
_cell.angle_gamma   90.00
#
_symmetry.space_group_name_H-M   'P 1'
#
loop_
_entity.id
_entity.type
_entity.pdbx_description
1 polymer ?
#
loop_
_entity_poly.entity_id
_entity_poly.type
_entity_poly.pdbx_seq_one_letter_code
_entity_poly.pdbx_strand_id
1 'polypeptide(L)'
;MLKQLVGAFAVMAAIWVLTNLVGPGSGSIEATGEVARLFDGLGTGELESASFVYRGEEVALTQEAGGWQVNGYRADPVMIARFSDALRDLRVGDLTASNPANHDRMGVSVDSAVAVTMTTDVTDRAFLLGYAGRQFGPAYLRLPESDDVYLLGGDLRGHATRTQDDWRDRSMAAVDTTTINV
;
A
#
# COMPACT_ATOMS: atom_id res chain seq x y z
N MET A 1 5.49 -15.03 -19.35
CA MET A 1 4.48 -15.85 -18.67
C MET A 1 4.99 -16.47 -17.37
N LEU A 2 6.16 -17.08 -17.28
CA LEU A 2 6.66 -17.70 -16.04
C LEU A 2 6.91 -16.68 -14.91
N LYS A 3 7.45 -15.49 -15.21
CA LYS A 3 7.73 -14.44 -14.22
C LYS A 3 6.46 -13.82 -13.62
N GLN A 4 5.39 -13.72 -14.39
CA GLN A 4 4.09 -13.21 -13.90
C GLN A 4 3.39 -14.22 -12.99
N LEU A 5 3.58 -15.52 -13.25
CA LEU A 5 3.07 -16.57 -12.37
C LEU A 5 3.81 -16.61 -11.03
N VAL A 6 5.12 -16.36 -11.02
CA VAL A 6 5.94 -16.29 -9.80
C VAL A 6 5.54 -15.11 -8.92
N GLY A 7 5.24 -13.95 -9.51
CA GLY A 7 4.75 -12.78 -8.76
C GLY A 7 3.39 -13.04 -8.10
N ALA A 8 2.44 -13.62 -8.83
CA ALA A 8 1.13 -13.96 -8.27
C ALA A 8 1.21 -15.03 -7.18
N PHE A 9 2.15 -15.98 -7.30
CA PHE A 9 2.38 -17.02 -6.29
C PHE A 9 3.03 -16.45 -5.02
N ALA A 10 3.92 -15.46 -5.15
CA ALA A 10 4.54 -14.79 -4.01
C ALA A 10 3.52 -13.99 -3.20
N VAL A 11 2.59 -13.28 -3.85
CA VAL A 11 1.51 -12.53 -3.20
C VAL A 11 0.53 -13.48 -2.49
N MET A 12 0.15 -14.59 -3.13
CA MET A 12 -0.71 -15.59 -2.49
C MET A 12 -0.01 -16.32 -1.34
N ALA A 13 1.30 -16.56 -1.45
CA ALA A 13 2.10 -17.14 -0.37
C ALA A 13 2.25 -16.17 0.82
N ALA A 14 2.41 -14.87 0.56
CA ALA A 14 2.48 -13.84 1.61
C ALA A 14 1.14 -13.74 2.38
N ILE A 15 0.02 -13.77 1.68
CA ILE A 15 -1.32 -13.82 2.31
C ILE A 15 -1.50 -15.12 3.12
N TRP A 16 -1.04 -16.26 2.61
CA TRP A 16 -1.16 -17.55 3.29
C TRP A 16 -0.24 -17.67 4.50
N VAL A 17 0.96 -17.10 4.45
CA VAL A 17 1.91 -17.04 5.59
C VAL A 17 1.34 -16.15 6.69
N LEU A 18 0.74 -15.00 6.35
CA LEU A 18 0.08 -14.10 7.31
C LEU A 18 -1.10 -14.79 8.03
N THR A 19 -1.89 -15.62 7.34
CA THR A 19 -3.00 -16.35 7.96
C THR A 19 -2.57 -17.51 8.87
N ASN A 20 -1.33 -17.99 8.77
CA ASN A 20 -0.87 -19.16 9.54
C ASN A 20 0.16 -18.84 10.65
N LEU A 21 0.71 -17.63 10.72
CA LEU A 21 1.75 -17.29 11.71
C LEU A 21 1.22 -16.53 12.94
N VAL A 22 0.00 -16.04 12.92
CA VAL A 22 -0.55 -15.25 14.04
C VAL A 22 -1.61 -16.08 14.76
N GLY A 23 -1.22 -16.64 15.91
CA GLY A 23 -2.13 -17.27 16.86
C GLY A 23 -2.97 -16.19 17.58
N PRO A 24 -4.15 -16.56 18.16
CA PRO A 24 -5.05 -15.61 18.80
C PRO A 24 -4.43 -15.10 20.11
N GLY A 25 -3.92 -13.88 20.10
CA GLY A 25 -3.40 -13.16 21.26
C GLY A 25 -4.24 -11.93 21.57
N SER A 26 -5.01 -11.99 22.64
CA SER A 26 -5.79 -10.87 23.19
C SER A 26 -4.87 -9.86 23.87
N GLY A 27 -4.84 -8.62 23.37
CA GLY A 27 -4.16 -7.53 24.07
C GLY A 27 -4.22 -6.18 23.35
N SER A 28 -5.21 -5.36 23.69
CA SER A 28 -5.43 -4.05 23.08
C SER A 28 -4.28 -3.03 23.29
N ILE A 29 -3.36 -3.26 24.22
CA ILE A 29 -2.22 -2.36 24.50
C ILE A 29 -1.03 -2.69 23.59
N GLU A 30 -0.79 -3.97 23.31
CA GLU A 30 0.28 -4.40 22.39
C GLU A 30 -0.05 -4.06 20.93
N ALA A 31 -1.32 -4.18 20.53
CA ALA A 31 -1.79 -3.80 19.19
C ALA A 31 -1.52 -2.31 18.89
N THR A 32 -1.68 -1.41 19.87
CA THR A 32 -1.36 0.02 19.70
C THR A 32 0.13 0.23 19.42
N GLY A 33 1.01 -0.51 20.10
CA GLY A 33 2.46 -0.43 19.85
C GLY A 33 2.86 -0.99 18.49
N GLU A 34 2.22 -2.05 18.02
CA GLU A 34 2.44 -2.63 16.70
C GLU A 34 1.97 -1.69 15.59
N VAL A 35 0.76 -1.15 15.70
CA VAL A 35 0.21 -0.20 14.72
C VAL A 35 1.02 1.09 14.67
N ALA A 36 1.49 1.60 15.81
CA ALA A 36 2.36 2.79 15.84
C ALA A 36 3.67 2.55 15.08
N ARG A 37 4.22 1.34 15.14
CA ARG A 37 5.46 0.97 14.43
C ARG A 37 5.25 0.58 12.97
N LEU A 38 3.99 0.45 12.53
CA LEU A 38 3.66 0.00 11.18
C LEU A 38 4.31 0.90 10.10
N PHE A 39 4.50 2.17 10.40
CA PHE A 39 5.06 3.16 9.49
C PHE A 39 6.48 3.62 9.86
N ASP A 40 7.08 3.07 10.92
CA ASP A 40 8.45 3.39 11.28
C ASP A 40 9.41 2.90 10.19
N GLY A 41 10.30 3.79 9.73
CA GLY A 41 11.30 3.46 8.72
C GLY A 41 10.79 3.34 7.29
N LEU A 42 9.51 3.63 6.99
CA LEU A 42 8.99 3.65 5.63
C LEU A 42 9.40 4.92 4.87
N GLY A 43 10.72 5.18 4.77
CA GLY A 43 11.23 6.06 3.74
C GLY A 43 11.33 5.31 2.41
N THR A 44 11.20 5.98 1.25
CA THR A 44 11.31 5.31 -0.06
C THR A 44 12.67 4.66 -0.33
N GLY A 45 13.69 4.96 0.48
CA GLY A 45 15.00 4.28 0.38
C GLY A 45 15.00 2.86 0.93
N GLU A 46 13.96 2.49 1.70
CA GLU A 46 13.85 1.19 2.35
C GLU A 46 12.71 0.35 1.77
N LEU A 47 11.79 0.97 1.00
CA LEU A 47 10.66 0.28 0.40
C LEU A 47 11.09 -0.41 -0.90
N GLU A 48 10.98 -1.72 -0.96
CA GLU A 48 11.25 -2.52 -2.16
C GLU A 48 10.02 -2.68 -3.04
N SER A 49 8.85 -2.84 -2.41
CA SER A 49 7.58 -2.94 -3.14
C SER A 49 6.39 -2.47 -2.32
N ALA A 50 5.32 -2.06 -3.02
CA ALA A 50 4.02 -1.80 -2.46
C ALA A 50 2.93 -2.34 -3.38
N SER A 51 1.99 -3.10 -2.83
CA SER A 51 0.82 -3.59 -3.57
C SER A 51 -0.46 -3.02 -2.97
N PHE A 52 -1.36 -2.60 -3.82
CA PHE A 52 -2.68 -2.06 -3.48
C PHE A 52 -3.74 -2.88 -4.20
N VAL A 53 -4.61 -3.54 -3.46
CA VAL A 53 -5.74 -4.28 -4.02
C VAL A 53 -7.03 -3.57 -3.66
N TYR A 54 -7.76 -3.11 -4.65
CA TYR A 54 -9.02 -2.41 -4.46
C TYR A 54 -10.04 -2.81 -5.52
N ARG A 55 -11.20 -3.29 -5.09
CA ARG A 55 -12.29 -3.74 -5.98
C ARG A 55 -11.88 -4.79 -7.02
N GLY A 56 -10.96 -5.67 -6.63
CA GLY A 56 -10.47 -6.74 -7.50
C GLY A 56 -9.37 -6.30 -8.50
N GLU A 57 -9.00 -5.03 -8.51
CA GLU A 57 -7.85 -4.54 -9.27
C GLU A 57 -6.61 -4.46 -8.38
N GLU A 58 -5.47 -4.90 -8.90
CA GLU A 58 -4.19 -4.82 -8.21
C GLU A 58 -3.25 -3.84 -8.92
N VAL A 59 -2.66 -2.95 -8.13
CA VAL A 59 -1.58 -2.07 -8.53
C VAL A 59 -0.35 -2.41 -7.70
N ALA A 60 0.68 -2.96 -8.35
CA ALA A 60 1.93 -3.33 -7.71
C ALA A 60 3.05 -2.39 -8.15
N LEU A 61 3.64 -1.70 -7.18
CA LEU A 61 4.85 -0.90 -7.35
C LEU A 61 6.05 -1.75 -6.93
N THR A 62 7.09 -1.79 -7.76
CA THR A 62 8.31 -2.55 -7.47
C THR A 62 9.53 -1.69 -7.80
N GLN A 63 10.52 -1.67 -6.90
CA GLN A 63 11.78 -1.01 -7.14
C GLN A 63 12.72 -1.98 -7.87
N GLU A 64 13.22 -1.55 -9.03
CA GLU A 64 14.22 -2.30 -9.81
C GLU A 64 15.47 -1.45 -10.06
N ALA A 65 16.53 -2.05 -10.63
CA ALA A 65 17.78 -1.35 -10.92
C ALA A 65 17.61 -0.11 -11.82
N GLY A 66 16.53 -0.06 -12.63
CA GLY A 66 16.18 1.05 -13.52
C GLY A 66 15.22 2.09 -12.93
N GLY A 67 14.83 1.94 -11.67
CA GLY A 67 13.84 2.76 -10.97
C GLY A 67 12.54 2.03 -10.68
N TRP A 68 11.53 2.78 -10.26
CA TRP A 68 10.23 2.20 -9.90
C TRP A 68 9.43 1.76 -11.13
N GLN A 69 8.77 0.63 -11.01
CA GLN A 69 7.82 0.10 -11.98
C GLN A 69 6.43 -0.04 -11.34
N VAL A 70 5.39 0.06 -12.16
CA VAL A 70 4.00 -0.24 -11.82
C VAL A 70 3.51 -1.36 -12.74
N ASN A 71 3.17 -2.52 -12.19
CA ASN A 71 2.75 -3.71 -12.95
C ASN A 71 3.67 -4.01 -14.16
N GLY A 72 4.99 -3.81 -14.01
CA GLY A 72 5.99 -4.04 -15.06
C GLY A 72 6.18 -2.89 -16.06
N TYR A 73 5.51 -1.76 -15.88
CA TYR A 73 5.73 -0.54 -16.67
C TYR A 73 6.51 0.47 -15.85
N ARG A 74 7.29 1.33 -16.50
CA ARG A 74 7.98 2.41 -15.82
C ARG A 74 6.98 3.31 -15.08
N ALA A 75 7.21 3.53 -13.79
CA ALA A 75 6.42 4.45 -12.99
C ALA A 75 6.86 5.91 -13.20
N ASP A 76 5.91 6.84 -13.10
CA ASP A 76 6.17 8.28 -13.15
C ASP A 76 6.97 8.69 -11.90
N PRO A 77 8.20 9.23 -12.07
CA PRO A 77 9.04 9.64 -10.94
C PRO A 77 8.37 10.68 -10.03
N VAL A 78 7.51 11.55 -10.61
CA VAL A 78 6.80 12.58 -9.83
C VAL A 78 5.74 11.93 -8.94
N MET A 79 5.05 10.91 -9.44
CA MET A 79 4.08 10.16 -8.65
C MET A 79 4.74 9.36 -7.53
N ILE A 80 5.88 8.74 -7.81
CA ILE A 80 6.68 8.04 -6.80
C ILE A 80 7.18 9.01 -5.72
N ALA A 81 7.68 10.18 -6.09
CA ALA A 81 8.10 11.21 -5.14
C ALA A 81 6.95 11.65 -4.22
N ARG A 82 5.75 11.91 -4.77
CA ARG A 82 4.56 12.27 -3.99
C ARG A 82 4.12 11.16 -3.04
N PHE A 83 4.19 9.92 -3.48
CA PHE A 83 3.89 8.75 -2.65
C PHE A 83 4.90 8.63 -1.50
N SER A 84 6.18 8.85 -1.78
CA SER A 84 7.25 8.91 -0.81
C SER A 84 6.98 9.97 0.27
N ASP A 85 6.60 11.16 -0.15
CA ASP A 85 6.26 12.25 0.78
C ASP A 85 5.03 11.88 1.61
N ALA A 86 4.00 11.31 0.98
CA ALA A 86 2.82 10.83 1.69
C ALA A 86 3.15 9.78 2.75
N LEU A 87 4.09 8.85 2.49
CA LEU A 87 4.53 7.86 3.47
C LEU A 87 5.21 8.50 4.70
N ARG A 88 6.02 9.55 4.49
CA ARG A 88 6.68 10.27 5.60
C ARG A 88 5.70 11.06 6.46
N ASP A 89 4.60 11.49 5.87
CA ASP A 89 3.57 12.29 6.54
C ASP A 89 2.52 11.44 7.26
N LEU A 90 2.60 10.11 7.17
CA LEU A 90 1.67 9.22 7.86
C LEU A 90 1.78 9.35 9.38
N ARG A 91 0.63 9.42 10.03
CA ARG A 91 0.53 9.42 11.49
C ARG A 91 -0.64 8.55 11.91
N VAL A 92 -0.33 7.52 12.69
CA VAL A 92 -1.38 6.72 13.33
C VAL A 92 -1.96 7.55 14.48
N GLY A 93 -3.25 7.77 14.43
CA GLY A 93 -4.02 8.45 15.45
C GLY A 93 -4.67 7.49 16.44
N ASP A 94 -5.72 7.96 17.10
CA ASP A 94 -6.40 7.24 18.16
C ASP A 94 -7.18 6.02 17.65
N LEU A 95 -7.37 5.04 18.56
CA LEU A 95 -8.31 3.95 18.38
C LEU A 95 -9.72 4.50 18.22
N THR A 96 -10.34 4.22 17.10
CA THR A 96 -11.66 4.78 16.74
C THR A 96 -12.79 3.79 16.99
N ALA A 97 -12.54 2.50 16.81
CA ALA A 97 -13.50 1.42 17.06
C ALA A 97 -12.79 0.10 17.32
N SER A 98 -13.43 -0.79 18.11
CA SER A 98 -12.97 -2.16 18.38
C SER A 98 -14.08 -3.18 18.13
N ASN A 99 -15.22 -2.75 17.57
CA ASN A 99 -16.35 -3.64 17.31
C ASN A 99 -16.39 -3.95 15.80
N PRO A 100 -16.28 -5.23 15.40
CA PRO A 100 -16.30 -5.65 14.00
C PRO A 100 -17.57 -5.23 13.24
N ALA A 101 -18.69 -5.01 13.94
CA ALA A 101 -19.93 -4.50 13.32
C ALA A 101 -19.75 -3.09 12.69
N ASN A 102 -18.68 -2.37 13.01
CA ASN A 102 -18.36 -1.08 12.41
C ASN A 102 -17.51 -1.18 11.13
N HIS A 103 -16.91 -2.35 10.83
CA HIS A 103 -15.94 -2.49 9.74
C HIS A 103 -16.55 -2.10 8.38
N ASP A 104 -17.75 -2.55 8.06
CA ASP A 104 -18.41 -2.21 6.79
C ASP A 104 -18.69 -0.71 6.67
N ARG A 105 -19.19 -0.10 7.75
CA ARG A 105 -19.49 1.34 7.77
C ARG A 105 -18.23 2.18 7.65
N MET A 106 -17.10 1.68 8.16
CA MET A 106 -15.80 2.36 8.11
C MET A 106 -15.00 1.98 6.85
N GLY A 107 -15.52 1.05 6.05
CA GLY A 107 -14.88 0.57 4.81
C GLY A 107 -13.58 -0.17 5.05
N VAL A 108 -13.43 -0.82 6.21
CA VAL A 108 -12.25 -1.62 6.60
C VAL A 108 -12.53 -3.13 6.62
N SER A 109 -13.71 -3.56 6.13
CA SER A 109 -13.97 -4.97 5.86
C SER A 109 -13.18 -5.44 4.64
N VAL A 110 -12.89 -6.73 4.57
CA VAL A 110 -12.07 -7.33 3.48
C VAL A 110 -12.63 -6.99 2.10
N ASP A 111 -13.97 -6.94 1.97
CA ASP A 111 -14.65 -6.70 0.68
C ASP A 111 -14.65 -5.22 0.27
N SER A 112 -14.51 -4.30 1.21
CA SER A 112 -14.65 -2.86 0.95
C SER A 112 -13.37 -2.05 1.10
N ALA A 113 -12.41 -2.58 1.85
CA ALA A 113 -11.14 -1.91 2.10
C ALA A 113 -10.22 -1.92 0.86
N VAL A 114 -9.25 -1.01 0.87
CA VAL A 114 -8.04 -1.17 0.08
C VAL A 114 -7.10 -2.05 0.88
N ALA A 115 -6.77 -3.24 0.39
CA ALA A 115 -5.74 -4.05 0.99
C ALA A 115 -4.36 -3.53 0.53
N VAL A 116 -3.50 -3.25 1.50
CA VAL A 116 -2.16 -2.71 1.26
C VAL A 116 -1.14 -3.69 1.79
N THR A 117 -0.15 -4.01 0.98
CA THR A 117 1.05 -4.73 1.39
C THR A 117 2.27 -3.92 1.02
N MET A 118 3.19 -3.74 1.95
CA MET A 118 4.46 -3.03 1.75
C MET A 118 5.60 -3.92 2.19
N THR A 119 6.58 -4.10 1.32
CA THR A 119 7.78 -4.91 1.57
C THR A 119 9.00 -4.02 1.67
N THR A 120 9.77 -4.20 2.72
CA THR A 120 11.09 -3.63 2.90
C THR A 120 12.12 -4.76 2.97
N ASP A 121 13.40 -4.45 2.95
CA ASP A 121 14.49 -5.43 3.16
C ASP A 121 14.40 -6.20 4.48
N VAL A 122 13.68 -5.67 5.46
CA VAL A 122 13.59 -6.23 6.83
C VAL A 122 12.26 -6.92 7.10
N THR A 123 11.14 -6.45 6.54
CA THR A 123 9.81 -6.93 6.91
C THR A 123 8.73 -6.62 5.89
N ASP A 124 7.72 -7.49 5.88
CA ASP A 124 6.47 -7.26 5.16
C ASP A 124 5.42 -6.69 6.13
N ARG A 125 4.62 -5.75 5.65
CA ARG A 125 3.55 -5.10 6.40
C ARG A 125 2.26 -5.13 5.60
N ALA A 126 1.20 -5.67 6.20
CA ALA A 126 -0.11 -5.74 5.57
C ALA A 126 -1.15 -5.05 6.45
N PHE A 127 -2.03 -4.25 5.83
CA PHE A 127 -3.12 -3.56 6.51
C PHE A 127 -4.24 -3.22 5.54
N LEU A 128 -5.39 -2.89 6.09
CA LEU A 128 -6.60 -2.53 5.38
C LEU A 128 -6.88 -1.04 5.56
N LEU A 129 -7.15 -0.32 4.46
CA LEU A 129 -7.50 1.09 4.49
C LEU A 129 -8.97 1.30 4.12
N GLY A 130 -9.71 1.89 5.06
CA GLY A 130 -11.05 2.38 4.83
C GLY A 130 -11.08 3.87 4.48
N TYR A 131 -12.27 4.47 4.54
CA TYR A 131 -12.45 5.91 4.25
C TYR A 131 -13.08 6.62 5.43
N ALA A 132 -12.49 7.74 5.83
CA ALA A 132 -13.00 8.58 6.92
C ALA A 132 -13.92 9.69 6.41
N GLY A 133 -14.83 9.37 5.51
CA GLY A 133 -15.93 10.24 5.06
C GLY A 133 -15.56 11.34 4.07
N ARG A 134 -14.30 11.47 3.64
CA ARG A 134 -13.86 12.41 2.60
C ARG A 134 -12.95 11.73 1.59
N GLN A 135 -12.97 12.21 0.35
CA GLN A 135 -12.19 11.63 -0.75
C GLN A 135 -10.67 11.79 -0.55
N PHE A 136 -10.26 12.85 0.12
CA PHE A 136 -8.87 13.15 0.45
C PHE A 136 -8.75 13.43 1.94
N GLY A 137 -7.66 12.98 2.56
CA GLY A 137 -7.39 13.20 3.96
C GLY A 137 -7.29 11.92 4.78
N PRO A 138 -7.65 11.95 6.07
CA PRO A 138 -7.52 10.81 6.96
C PRO A 138 -8.27 9.59 6.46
N ALA A 139 -7.70 8.41 6.70
CA ALA A 139 -8.31 7.12 6.42
C ALA A 139 -8.52 6.34 7.70
N TYR A 140 -9.36 5.31 7.68
CA TYR A 140 -9.36 4.30 8.72
C TYR A 140 -8.34 3.21 8.37
N LEU A 141 -7.64 2.73 9.40
CA LEU A 141 -6.64 1.67 9.29
C LEU A 141 -7.03 0.51 10.20
N ARG A 142 -6.95 -0.70 9.69
CA ARG A 142 -7.14 -1.94 10.44
C ARG A 142 -6.08 -2.97 10.06
N LEU A 143 -5.51 -3.67 11.02
CA LEU A 143 -4.71 -4.86 10.74
C LEU A 143 -5.64 -6.03 10.35
N PRO A 144 -5.23 -6.93 9.44
CA PRO A 144 -6.09 -8.02 8.96
C PRO A 144 -6.65 -8.90 10.09
N GLU A 145 -5.82 -9.19 11.10
CA GLU A 145 -6.15 -10.08 12.22
C GLU A 145 -6.70 -9.35 13.46
N SER A 146 -6.99 -8.05 13.37
CA SER A 146 -7.47 -7.23 14.48
C SER A 146 -8.85 -6.65 14.20
N ASP A 147 -9.68 -6.53 15.23
CA ASP A 147 -10.95 -5.80 15.16
C ASP A 147 -10.76 -4.30 15.42
N ASP A 148 -9.59 -3.90 15.88
CA ASP A 148 -9.28 -2.52 16.22
C ASP A 148 -9.07 -1.68 14.96
N VAL A 149 -9.75 -0.55 14.91
CA VAL A 149 -9.70 0.42 13.81
C VAL A 149 -9.13 1.73 14.32
N TYR A 150 -8.10 2.21 13.66
CA TYR A 150 -7.40 3.45 13.99
C TYR A 150 -7.65 4.52 12.95
N LEU A 151 -7.49 5.78 13.32
CA LEU A 151 -7.44 6.88 12.36
C LEU A 151 -6.01 6.98 11.81
N LEU A 152 -5.86 7.00 10.50
CA LEU A 152 -4.59 7.24 9.81
C LEU A 152 -4.61 8.64 9.20
N GLY A 153 -3.79 9.54 9.72
CA GLY A 153 -3.53 10.84 9.10
C GLY A 153 -2.63 10.72 7.88
N GLY A 154 -2.78 11.65 6.94
CA GLY A 154 -2.07 11.63 5.65
C GLY A 154 -2.95 11.16 4.50
N ASP A 155 -2.41 11.12 3.29
CA ASP A 155 -3.16 10.81 2.04
C ASP A 155 -2.76 9.46 1.42
N LEU A 156 -2.43 8.46 2.24
CA LEU A 156 -2.06 7.14 1.71
C LEU A 156 -3.19 6.51 0.89
N ARG A 157 -4.44 6.64 1.36
CA ARG A 157 -5.58 6.07 0.65
C ARG A 157 -5.78 6.69 -0.74
N GLY A 158 -5.55 8.00 -0.88
CA GLY A 158 -5.60 8.68 -2.18
C GLY A 158 -4.57 8.13 -3.18
N HIS A 159 -3.41 7.70 -2.70
CA HIS A 159 -2.42 7.00 -3.52
C HIS A 159 -2.82 5.56 -3.80
N ALA A 160 -3.28 4.82 -2.80
CA ALA A 160 -3.61 3.40 -2.88
C ALA A 160 -4.85 3.08 -3.75
N THR A 161 -5.70 4.08 -4.03
CA THR A 161 -6.88 3.93 -4.90
C THR A 161 -6.65 4.39 -6.35
N ARG A 162 -5.43 4.78 -6.70
CA ARG A 162 -5.06 5.15 -8.07
C ARG A 162 -5.00 3.94 -8.98
N THR A 163 -5.37 4.15 -10.23
CA THR A 163 -5.23 3.11 -11.25
C THR A 163 -3.78 2.95 -11.69
N GLN A 164 -3.44 1.83 -12.33
CA GLN A 164 -2.12 1.61 -12.93
C GLN A 164 -1.74 2.78 -13.86
N ASP A 165 -2.69 3.29 -14.64
CA ASP A 165 -2.43 4.38 -15.59
C ASP A 165 -2.10 5.72 -14.93
N ASP A 166 -2.55 5.94 -13.69
CA ASP A 166 -2.19 7.13 -12.91
C ASP A 166 -0.74 7.08 -12.40
N TRP A 167 -0.19 5.87 -12.27
CA TRP A 167 1.18 5.65 -11.82
C TRP A 167 2.20 5.58 -12.96
N ARG A 168 1.76 5.32 -14.21
CA ARG A 168 2.66 5.12 -15.34
C ARG A 168 3.31 6.42 -15.80
N ASP A 169 4.60 6.31 -16.14
CA ASP A 169 5.30 7.35 -16.88
C ASP A 169 4.70 7.43 -18.30
N ARG A 170 4.07 8.56 -18.59
CA ARG A 170 3.47 8.87 -19.90
C ARG A 170 4.37 9.76 -20.75
N SER A 171 5.61 10.04 -20.32
CA SER A 171 6.55 10.78 -21.12
C SER A 171 6.88 9.98 -22.38
N MET A 172 6.52 10.52 -23.54
CA MET A 172 7.01 9.96 -24.80
C MET A 172 8.51 10.25 -24.87
N ALA A 173 9.31 9.24 -25.19
CA ALA A 173 10.72 9.43 -25.45
C ALA A 173 10.84 10.57 -26.50
N ALA A 174 11.50 11.66 -26.13
CA ALA A 174 11.80 12.72 -27.07
C ALA A 174 12.68 12.10 -28.16
N VAL A 175 12.12 11.94 -29.34
CA VAL A 175 12.91 11.54 -30.53
C VAL A 175 13.83 12.71 -30.83
N ASP A 176 15.13 12.49 -30.63
CA ASP A 176 16.13 13.46 -31.00
C ASP A 176 16.15 13.60 -32.54
N THR A 177 15.45 14.63 -33.01
CA THR A 177 15.34 14.93 -34.43
C THR A 177 16.62 15.60 -35.02
N THR A 178 17.67 15.77 -34.21
CA THR A 178 18.93 16.40 -34.62
C THR A 178 19.81 15.51 -35.53
N THR A 179 19.46 14.24 -35.71
CA THR A 179 20.29 13.28 -36.48
C THR A 179 19.76 13.01 -37.89
N ILE A 180 18.82 13.81 -38.40
CA ILE A 180 18.43 13.72 -39.84
C ILE A 180 19.30 14.71 -40.61
N ASN A 181 20.53 14.28 -40.89
CA ASN A 181 21.33 14.88 -41.96
C ASN A 181 20.89 14.26 -43.30
N VAL A 182 20.29 15.10 -44.17
CA VAL A 182 20.09 14.82 -45.58
C VAL A 182 21.35 15.13 -46.37
#